data_e592b14368b1dafc46d18ac22ef7de46
#
_entry.id   e592b14368b1dafc46d18ac22ef7de46
#
_cell.length_a   1.000
_cell.length_b   1.000
_cell.length_c   1.000
_cell.angle_alpha   90.00
_cell.angle_beta   90.00
_cell.angle_gamma   90.00
#
_symmetry.space_group_name_H-M   'P 1'
#
loop_
_entity.id
_entity.type
_entity.pdbx_description
1 polymer ?
#
loop_
_entity_poly.entity_id
_entity_poly.type
_entity_poly.pdbx_seq_one_letter_code
_entity_poly.pdbx_strand_id
1 'polypeptide(L)'
;MLVSSNLFKKSSKSRKVRCEICANYCKIADGAYGICKQHKNINGELFDESFGIVSSLNADPIEKKPLYHFLPGTLTYSVGGFGCNMGCLHCQNYMISKEFDKISDRLNILPETIVENAISQGCKSIAWTYNEPTIHLPFNKKTSLLGRRKNLKIIYVSNGYMSSQSLSEILEFVDAFNIDLKSMSQNFYKKICGADLNIVLDNLKRIYEADKHLEITNLIINDYNDSAEEITKLAKFIVDNLGCDVPLHFSRAFPYYKLNDIAPTSEDKLFEAKKIANECGLEHVYIGNLECDTNTYCPNCGETLLKRNSYSTEVLNKNKKCMNCGKKLNIMF
;
A
#
# COMPACT_ATOMS: atom_id res chain seq x y z
N MET A 1 -3.85 0.12 24.27
CA MET A 1 -5.11 -0.49 24.78
C MET A 1 -5.20 -1.91 24.24
N LEU A 2 -5.50 -2.91 25.07
CA LEU A 2 -5.64 -4.31 24.62
C LEU A 2 -7.03 -4.50 24.02
N VAL A 3 -7.11 -4.87 22.74
CA VAL A 3 -8.39 -5.04 22.02
C VAL A 3 -8.49 -6.46 21.47
N SER A 4 -9.60 -7.15 21.73
CA SER A 4 -9.86 -8.47 21.16
C SER A 4 -10.06 -8.38 19.65
N SER A 5 -9.44 -9.30 18.90
CA SER A 5 -9.66 -9.46 17.47
C SER A 5 -10.62 -10.62 17.22
N ASN A 6 -11.54 -10.44 16.29
CA ASN A 6 -12.45 -11.52 15.86
C ASN A 6 -11.88 -12.36 14.71
N LEU A 7 -10.76 -11.94 14.11
CA LEU A 7 -10.13 -12.62 12.99
C LEU A 7 -9.13 -13.68 13.47
N PHE A 8 -9.66 -14.74 14.10
CA PHE A 8 -8.87 -15.91 14.48
C PHE A 8 -9.73 -17.16 14.64
N LYS A 9 -9.08 -18.32 14.62
CA LYS A 9 -9.69 -19.61 14.93
C LYS A 9 -9.03 -20.24 16.14
N LYS A 10 -9.86 -20.71 17.09
CA LYS A 10 -9.40 -21.47 18.26
C LYS A 10 -9.06 -22.91 17.87
N SER A 11 -8.02 -23.46 18.47
CA SER A 11 -7.75 -24.90 18.37
C SER A 11 -8.71 -25.66 19.29
N SER A 12 -9.30 -26.75 18.80
CA SER A 12 -10.17 -27.62 19.60
C SER A 12 -9.42 -28.46 20.66
N LYS A 13 -8.08 -28.58 20.52
CA LYS A 13 -7.26 -29.48 21.35
C LYS A 13 -6.24 -28.75 22.23
N SER A 14 -6.13 -27.43 22.13
CA SER A 14 -5.11 -26.67 22.85
C SER A 14 -5.52 -25.19 22.94
N ARG A 15 -4.84 -24.41 23.80
CA ARG A 15 -5.01 -22.94 23.86
C ARG A 15 -4.33 -22.20 22.67
N LYS A 16 -3.90 -22.90 21.62
CA LYS A 16 -3.35 -22.24 20.42
C LYS A 16 -4.45 -21.59 19.62
N VAL A 17 -4.14 -20.44 19.01
CA VAL A 17 -5.01 -19.75 18.06
C VAL A 17 -4.34 -19.68 16.70
N ARG A 18 -5.13 -19.69 15.62
CA ARG A 18 -4.68 -19.37 14.27
C ARG A 18 -5.17 -17.96 13.97
N CYS A 19 -4.23 -17.02 13.86
CA CYS A 19 -4.52 -15.64 13.44
C CYS A 19 -4.95 -15.61 11.96
N GLU A 20 -6.00 -14.89 11.63
CA GLU A 20 -6.55 -14.78 10.28
C GLU A 20 -6.53 -13.32 9.75
N ILE A 21 -5.69 -12.46 10.32
CA ILE A 21 -5.57 -11.05 9.90
C ILE A 21 -4.75 -10.92 8.61
N CYS A 22 -3.67 -11.68 8.46
CA CYS A 22 -2.88 -11.68 7.23
C CYS A 22 -2.61 -13.11 6.74
N ALA A 23 -2.07 -13.22 5.55
CA ALA A 23 -1.86 -14.49 4.89
C ALA A 23 -0.75 -15.37 5.50
N ASN A 24 -0.08 -14.92 6.55
CA ASN A 24 0.82 -15.78 7.32
C ASN A 24 0.05 -16.83 8.15
N TYR A 25 -1.20 -16.57 8.49
CA TYR A 25 -2.02 -17.49 9.28
C TYR A 25 -1.29 -18.07 10.51
N CYS A 26 -0.61 -17.20 11.27
CA CYS A 26 0.25 -17.61 12.39
C CYS A 26 -0.47 -18.52 13.37
N LYS A 27 0.14 -19.67 13.68
CA LYS A 27 -0.29 -20.55 14.77
C LYS A 27 0.39 -20.08 16.06
N ILE A 28 -0.33 -19.38 16.91
CA ILE A 28 0.21 -18.68 18.07
C ILE A 28 -0.10 -19.47 19.34
N ALA A 29 0.94 -19.87 20.07
CA ALA A 29 0.81 -20.50 21.37
C ALA A 29 0.32 -19.50 22.43
N ASP A 30 -0.23 -20.01 23.54
CA ASP A 30 -0.64 -19.14 24.65
C ASP A 30 0.55 -18.33 25.20
N GLY A 31 0.36 -17.05 25.40
CA GLY A 31 1.40 -16.08 25.80
C GLY A 31 2.32 -15.60 24.66
N ALA A 32 2.29 -16.20 23.46
CA ALA A 32 3.16 -15.87 22.33
C ALA A 32 2.52 -14.85 21.36
N TYR A 33 3.38 -14.31 20.47
CA TYR A 33 3.00 -13.37 19.41
C TYR A 33 3.03 -14.01 18.02
N GLY A 34 2.27 -13.41 17.09
CA GLY A 34 2.44 -13.64 15.66
C GLY A 34 3.72 -13.01 15.11
N ILE A 35 4.06 -13.33 13.85
CA ILE A 35 5.27 -12.83 13.15
C ILE A 35 5.35 -11.28 13.17
N CYS A 36 4.21 -10.59 13.07
CA CYS A 36 4.14 -9.12 13.08
C CYS A 36 4.43 -8.50 14.45
N LYS A 37 4.45 -9.29 15.55
CA LYS A 37 4.63 -8.86 16.95
C LYS A 37 3.55 -7.88 17.45
N GLN A 38 2.40 -7.80 16.77
CA GLN A 38 1.30 -6.92 17.17
C GLN A 38 0.14 -7.71 17.79
N HIS A 39 -0.01 -8.97 17.41
CA HIS A 39 -1.10 -9.83 17.89
C HIS A 39 -0.56 -10.93 18.81
N LYS A 40 -1.15 -11.02 19.99
CA LYS A 40 -0.79 -11.95 21.05
C LYS A 40 -1.95 -12.91 21.37
N ASN A 41 -1.63 -14.16 21.59
CA ASN A 41 -2.59 -15.10 22.16
C ASN A 41 -2.56 -15.01 23.68
N ILE A 42 -3.71 -14.74 24.29
CA ILE A 42 -3.87 -14.72 25.75
C ILE A 42 -5.04 -15.65 26.08
N ASN A 43 -4.74 -16.76 26.74
CA ASN A 43 -5.72 -17.76 27.17
C ASN A 43 -6.59 -18.32 26.03
N GLY A 44 -6.05 -18.46 24.81
CA GLY A 44 -6.78 -18.99 23.66
C GLY A 44 -7.64 -17.95 22.94
N GLU A 45 -7.37 -16.67 23.15
CA GLU A 45 -7.98 -15.54 22.44
C GLU A 45 -6.91 -14.63 21.84
N LEU A 46 -7.22 -14.03 20.68
CA LEU A 46 -6.29 -13.16 19.97
C LEU A 46 -6.54 -11.70 20.35
N PHE A 47 -5.50 -11.03 20.80
CA PHE A 47 -5.53 -9.61 21.16
C PHE A 47 -4.58 -8.81 20.31
N ASP A 48 -5.01 -7.59 19.92
CA ASP A 48 -4.19 -6.54 19.34
C ASP A 48 -3.63 -5.67 20.46
N GLU A 49 -2.30 -5.69 20.63
CA GLU A 49 -1.59 -4.83 21.59
C GLU A 49 -1.16 -3.50 20.98
N SER A 50 -1.32 -3.34 19.67
CA SER A 50 -0.94 -2.13 18.92
C SER A 50 -2.05 -1.10 18.78
N PHE A 51 -3.24 -1.37 19.31
CA PHE A 51 -4.38 -0.48 19.15
C PHE A 51 -4.10 0.94 19.70
N GLY A 52 -4.11 1.93 18.80
CA GLY A 52 -3.79 3.32 19.12
C GLY A 52 -2.30 3.65 19.15
N ILE A 53 -1.42 2.65 19.00
CA ILE A 53 0.02 2.88 18.98
C ILE A 53 0.48 3.17 17.56
N VAL A 54 0.99 4.39 17.33
CA VAL A 54 1.41 4.86 16.01
C VAL A 54 2.89 5.24 16.00
N SER A 55 3.53 5.08 14.84
CA SER A 55 4.93 5.43 14.59
C SER A 55 5.09 6.80 13.95
N SER A 56 4.10 7.22 13.18
CA SER A 56 4.19 8.40 12.33
C SER A 56 2.82 9.02 12.07
N LEU A 57 2.76 10.35 12.10
CA LEU A 57 1.58 11.16 11.82
C LEU A 57 2.01 12.38 10.99
N ASN A 58 1.55 12.51 9.76
CA ASN A 58 1.92 13.63 8.89
C ASN A 58 0.77 14.02 7.96
N ALA A 59 0.58 15.31 7.70
CA ALA A 59 -0.18 15.77 6.55
C ALA A 59 0.74 15.81 5.34
N ASP A 60 0.54 14.92 4.40
CA ASP A 60 1.36 14.77 3.20
C ASP A 60 0.54 15.06 1.93
N PRO A 61 1.15 15.56 0.86
CA PRO A 61 0.56 15.47 -0.47
C PRO A 61 0.19 14.02 -0.79
N ILE A 62 -0.97 13.82 -1.41
CA ILE A 62 -1.46 12.47 -1.74
C ILE A 62 -0.53 11.74 -2.70
N GLU A 63 0.18 12.48 -3.54
CA GLU A 63 1.17 11.97 -4.49
C GLU A 63 2.34 11.23 -3.80
N LYS A 64 2.65 11.54 -2.54
CA LYS A 64 3.61 10.74 -1.74
C LYS A 64 3.12 9.33 -1.40
N LYS A 65 1.85 9.02 -1.65
CA LYS A 65 1.27 7.69 -1.42
C LYS A 65 1.21 6.87 -2.71
N PRO A 66 2.04 7.16 -3.70
CA PRO A 66 1.90 7.00 -5.15
C PRO A 66 0.43 6.82 -5.60
N LEU A 67 -0.38 7.83 -5.29
CA LEU A 67 -1.77 7.94 -5.75
C LEU A 67 -1.87 9.20 -6.59
N TYR A 68 -1.79 9.02 -7.92
CA TYR A 68 -1.75 10.10 -8.90
C TYR A 68 -3.11 10.35 -9.53
N HIS A 69 -4.00 9.36 -9.49
CA HIS A 69 -5.34 9.42 -10.06
C HIS A 69 -6.46 9.47 -9.02
N PHE A 70 -6.12 9.50 -7.73
CA PHE A 70 -7.08 9.61 -6.65
C PHE A 70 -6.89 10.92 -5.89
N LEU A 71 -7.91 11.80 -5.92
CA LEU A 71 -7.91 13.13 -5.27
C LEU A 71 -6.62 13.94 -5.54
N PRO A 72 -6.16 14.07 -6.80
CA PRO A 72 -4.88 14.69 -7.11
C PRO A 72 -4.79 16.12 -6.57
N GLY A 73 -3.61 16.48 -6.05
CA GLY A 73 -3.34 17.81 -5.49
C GLY A 73 -3.92 18.06 -4.11
N THR A 74 -4.42 17.02 -3.41
CA THR A 74 -4.95 17.18 -2.04
C THR A 74 -3.95 16.71 -0.99
N LEU A 75 -4.20 17.11 0.27
CA LEU A 75 -3.50 16.55 1.43
C LEU A 75 -4.21 15.30 1.95
N THR A 76 -3.42 14.32 2.38
CA THR A 76 -3.84 13.14 3.12
C THR A 76 -3.18 13.08 4.49
N TYR A 77 -3.92 12.71 5.52
CA TYR A 77 -3.36 12.49 6.84
C TYR A 77 -2.78 11.07 6.91
N SER A 78 -1.45 10.99 6.86
CA SER A 78 -0.70 9.74 6.82
C SER A 78 -0.47 9.20 8.22
N VAL A 79 -0.87 7.96 8.45
CA VAL A 79 -0.76 7.27 9.74
C VAL A 79 0.04 5.99 9.56
N GLY A 80 1.11 5.83 10.30
CA GLY A 80 1.92 4.62 10.38
C GLY A 80 1.84 3.96 11.74
N GLY A 81 1.91 2.63 11.75
CA GLY A 81 2.05 1.82 12.97
C GLY A 81 3.43 1.18 13.09
N PHE A 82 3.54 0.17 13.93
CA PHE A 82 4.75 -0.63 14.09
C PHE A 82 4.53 -2.07 13.61
N GLY A 83 5.60 -2.73 13.15
CA GLY A 83 5.56 -4.11 12.67
C GLY A 83 5.14 -4.23 11.21
N CYS A 84 5.26 -5.44 10.67
CA CYS A 84 4.86 -5.83 9.32
C CYS A 84 4.69 -7.34 9.23
N ASN A 85 3.81 -7.80 8.36
CA ASN A 85 3.58 -9.23 8.09
C ASN A 85 4.57 -9.86 7.10
N MET A 86 5.36 -9.05 6.36
CA MET A 86 6.45 -9.49 5.47
C MET A 86 7.83 -9.26 6.09
N GLY A 87 8.85 -9.93 5.56
CA GLY A 87 10.25 -9.87 5.99
C GLY A 87 11.21 -9.22 4.99
N CYS A 88 10.76 -8.25 4.20
CA CYS A 88 11.51 -7.67 3.08
C CYS A 88 12.92 -7.24 3.45
N LEU A 89 13.93 -7.77 2.72
CA LEU A 89 15.35 -7.46 2.97
C LEU A 89 15.73 -6.03 2.54
N HIS A 90 14.95 -5.43 1.62
CA HIS A 90 15.11 -4.06 1.10
C HIS A 90 14.22 -3.03 1.82
N CYS A 91 13.72 -3.31 3.01
CA CYS A 91 12.72 -2.46 3.66
C CYS A 91 13.28 -1.08 4.02
N GLN A 92 12.78 -0.01 3.37
CA GLN A 92 13.13 1.37 3.68
C GLN A 92 12.69 1.78 5.10
N ASN A 93 11.54 1.28 5.53
CA ASN A 93 10.96 1.57 6.84
C ASN A 93 11.28 0.48 7.89
N TYR A 94 12.46 -0.18 7.79
CA TYR A 94 12.80 -1.31 8.66
C TYR A 94 12.80 -0.97 10.15
N MET A 95 13.13 0.27 10.51
CA MET A 95 13.15 0.72 11.90
C MET A 95 11.78 0.57 12.57
N ILE A 96 10.70 0.97 11.89
CA ILE A 96 9.33 0.84 12.40
C ILE A 96 8.70 -0.52 12.07
N SER A 97 9.20 -1.22 11.04
CA SER A 97 8.60 -2.48 10.57
C SER A 97 9.25 -3.73 11.17
N LYS A 98 10.53 -3.68 11.54
CA LYS A 98 11.34 -4.85 11.98
C LYS A 98 12.05 -4.65 13.30
N GLU A 99 12.66 -3.48 13.50
CA GLU A 99 13.54 -3.20 14.64
C GLU A 99 12.89 -2.26 15.67
N PHE A 100 11.56 -2.15 15.63
CA PHE A 100 10.80 -1.23 16.47
C PHE A 100 10.85 -1.54 17.98
N ASP A 101 11.34 -2.71 18.38
CA ASP A 101 11.62 -3.01 19.80
C ASP A 101 12.63 -2.05 20.42
N LYS A 102 13.48 -1.40 19.59
CA LYS A 102 14.45 -0.39 19.98
C LYS A 102 13.85 1.01 20.24
N ILE A 103 12.57 1.20 19.90
CA ILE A 103 11.87 2.49 20.05
C ILE A 103 11.13 2.50 21.39
N SER A 104 11.59 3.32 22.35
CA SER A 104 11.01 3.46 23.68
C SER A 104 9.76 4.32 23.68
N ASP A 105 9.80 5.45 22.95
CA ASP A 105 8.74 6.46 22.98
C ASP A 105 7.75 6.19 21.85
N ARG A 106 6.66 5.51 22.20
CA ARG A 106 5.58 5.19 21.28
C ARG A 106 4.37 6.07 21.56
N LEU A 107 3.95 6.81 20.54
CA LEU A 107 2.76 7.64 20.64
C LEU A 107 1.52 6.76 20.71
N ASN A 108 0.70 6.99 21.75
CA ASN A 108 -0.63 6.39 21.88
C ASN A 108 -1.69 7.45 21.59
N ILE A 109 -2.55 7.22 20.60
CA ILE A 109 -3.52 8.19 20.10
C ILE A 109 -4.91 7.57 19.96
N LEU A 110 -5.94 8.37 20.20
CA LEU A 110 -7.32 7.94 20.02
C LEU A 110 -7.74 8.06 18.54
N PRO A 111 -8.65 7.20 18.06
CA PRO A 111 -9.23 7.29 16.72
C PRO A 111 -9.81 8.67 16.41
N GLU A 112 -10.49 9.26 17.36
CA GLU A 112 -11.12 10.58 17.27
C GLU A 112 -10.09 11.67 17.00
N THR A 113 -8.97 11.65 17.71
CA THR A 113 -7.88 12.63 17.55
C THR A 113 -7.23 12.56 16.16
N ILE A 114 -7.09 11.35 15.56
CA ILE A 114 -6.61 11.23 14.17
C ILE A 114 -7.56 11.93 13.21
N VAL A 115 -8.86 11.74 13.37
CA VAL A 115 -9.88 12.36 12.51
C VAL A 115 -9.89 13.88 12.68
N GLU A 116 -9.82 14.38 13.91
CA GLU A 116 -9.74 15.81 14.23
C GLU A 116 -8.49 16.46 13.63
N ASN A 117 -7.33 15.81 13.78
CA ASN A 117 -6.08 16.29 13.19
C ASN A 117 -6.13 16.31 11.66
N ALA A 118 -6.70 15.29 11.02
CA ALA A 118 -6.87 15.26 9.57
C ALA A 118 -7.72 16.44 9.08
N ILE A 119 -8.83 16.73 9.76
CA ILE A 119 -9.73 17.84 9.42
C ILE A 119 -9.04 19.19 9.65
N SER A 120 -8.42 19.39 10.81
CA SER A 120 -7.77 20.65 11.18
C SER A 120 -6.63 21.04 10.24
N GLN A 121 -5.95 20.04 9.65
CA GLN A 121 -4.88 20.22 8.67
C GLN A 121 -5.38 20.26 7.21
N GLY A 122 -6.70 20.30 6.99
CA GLY A 122 -7.30 20.42 5.65
C GLY A 122 -7.18 19.18 4.77
N CYS A 123 -6.83 18.02 5.36
CA CYS A 123 -6.72 16.77 4.63
C CYS A 123 -8.08 16.33 4.08
N LYS A 124 -8.07 15.72 2.90
CA LYS A 124 -9.27 15.15 2.26
C LYS A 124 -9.42 13.64 2.51
N SER A 125 -8.36 13.04 3.03
CA SER A 125 -8.29 11.60 3.28
C SER A 125 -7.40 11.26 4.48
N ILE A 126 -7.55 10.03 4.97
CA ILE A 126 -6.62 9.38 5.90
C ILE A 126 -5.95 8.23 5.14
N ALA A 127 -4.62 8.21 5.13
CA ALA A 127 -3.83 7.16 4.51
C ALA A 127 -3.14 6.30 5.57
N TRP A 128 -3.47 5.03 5.61
CA TRP A 128 -2.77 4.01 6.38
C TRP A 128 -1.55 3.56 5.59
N THR A 129 -0.33 3.85 6.07
CA THR A 129 0.90 3.79 5.26
C THR A 129 2.16 3.57 6.10
N TYR A 130 3.34 3.67 5.49
CA TYR A 130 4.69 3.52 6.03
C TYR A 130 5.08 2.09 6.39
N ASN A 131 4.28 1.35 7.13
CA ASN A 131 4.39 -0.08 7.39
C ASN A 131 3.19 -0.83 6.77
N GLU A 132 2.90 -2.05 7.23
CA GLU A 132 1.73 -2.78 6.71
C GLU A 132 0.46 -2.46 7.51
N PRO A 133 -0.53 -1.77 6.93
CA PRO A 133 -1.73 -1.37 7.66
C PRO A 133 -2.63 -2.55 8.04
N THR A 134 -2.63 -3.66 7.30
CA THR A 134 -3.50 -4.82 7.57
C THR A 134 -3.35 -5.36 9.00
N ILE A 135 -2.12 -5.30 9.56
CA ILE A 135 -1.88 -5.82 10.90
C ILE A 135 -2.45 -4.93 12.02
N HIS A 136 -2.92 -3.74 11.70
CA HIS A 136 -3.57 -2.79 12.62
C HIS A 136 -5.08 -2.66 12.36
N LEU A 137 -5.69 -3.68 11.74
CA LEU A 137 -7.06 -3.63 11.23
C LEU A 137 -8.10 -3.15 12.26
N PRO A 138 -8.12 -3.58 13.54
CA PRO A 138 -9.10 -3.11 14.50
C PRO A 138 -9.07 -1.58 14.71
N PHE A 139 -7.87 -1.00 14.86
CA PHE A 139 -7.67 0.43 15.01
C PHE A 139 -8.00 1.20 13.73
N ASN A 140 -7.48 0.71 12.60
CA ASN A 140 -7.71 1.33 11.30
C ASN A 140 -9.19 1.36 10.93
N LYS A 141 -9.92 0.24 11.12
CA LYS A 141 -11.37 0.16 10.84
C LYS A 141 -12.15 1.16 11.69
N LYS A 142 -11.91 1.19 13.00
CA LYS A 142 -12.60 2.12 13.91
C LYS A 142 -12.37 3.58 13.52
N THR A 143 -11.12 3.97 13.29
CA THR A 143 -10.74 5.33 12.89
C THR A 143 -11.31 5.69 11.51
N SER A 144 -11.22 4.77 10.55
CA SER A 144 -11.74 4.98 9.19
C SER A 144 -13.24 5.20 9.16
N LEU A 145 -14.01 4.43 9.94
CA LEU A 145 -15.47 4.61 10.02
C LEU A 145 -15.83 5.97 10.63
N LEU A 146 -15.06 6.47 11.61
CA LEU A 146 -15.24 7.83 12.14
C LEU A 146 -14.89 8.88 11.09
N GLY A 147 -13.76 8.73 10.37
CA GLY A 147 -13.34 9.63 9.29
C GLY A 147 -14.37 9.70 8.16
N ARG A 148 -14.92 8.57 7.73
CA ARG A 148 -15.96 8.53 6.69
C ARG A 148 -17.23 9.29 7.09
N ARG A 149 -17.63 9.25 8.36
CA ARG A 149 -18.74 10.08 8.89
C ARG A 149 -18.46 11.58 8.79
N LYS A 150 -17.20 11.96 8.65
CA LYS A 150 -16.73 13.35 8.46
C LYS A 150 -16.32 13.63 7.01
N ASN A 151 -16.77 12.81 6.06
CA ASN A 151 -16.47 12.90 4.62
C ASN A 151 -14.98 12.77 4.24
N LEU A 152 -14.15 12.19 5.10
CA LEU A 152 -12.78 11.84 4.75
C LEU A 152 -12.77 10.53 3.95
N LYS A 153 -11.98 10.49 2.88
CA LYS A 153 -11.70 9.26 2.13
C LYS A 153 -10.64 8.44 2.84
N ILE A 154 -10.67 7.13 2.64
CA ILE A 154 -9.77 6.19 3.30
C ILE A 154 -8.87 5.51 2.28
N ILE A 155 -7.58 5.54 2.55
CA ILE A 155 -6.53 5.03 1.67
C ILE A 155 -5.72 3.95 2.40
N TYR A 156 -5.39 2.87 1.68
CA TYR A 156 -4.44 1.83 2.10
C TYR A 156 -3.24 1.80 1.16
N VAL A 157 -2.05 2.04 1.71
CA VAL A 157 -0.76 1.78 1.04
C VAL A 157 -0.20 0.51 1.66
N SER A 158 -0.28 -0.59 0.94
CA SER A 158 -0.12 -1.94 1.49
C SER A 158 0.72 -2.84 0.59
N ASN A 159 1.34 -3.85 1.19
CA ASN A 159 2.02 -4.92 0.46
C ASN A 159 1.06 -5.98 -0.13
N GLY A 160 -0.25 -5.83 0.09
CA GLY A 160 -1.26 -6.72 -0.46
C GLY A 160 -1.34 -8.13 0.16
N TYR A 161 -0.50 -8.47 1.15
CA TYR A 161 -0.46 -9.82 1.74
C TYR A 161 -1.49 -9.98 2.87
N MET A 162 -2.73 -9.72 2.54
CA MET A 162 -3.91 -9.79 3.40
C MET A 162 -4.51 -11.19 3.38
N SER A 163 -5.16 -11.61 4.47
CA SER A 163 -6.03 -12.79 4.41
C SER A 163 -7.31 -12.48 3.62
N SER A 164 -8.00 -13.53 3.16
CA SER A 164 -9.30 -13.36 2.49
C SER A 164 -10.33 -12.66 3.38
N GLN A 165 -10.32 -12.97 4.68
CA GLN A 165 -11.24 -12.42 5.67
C GLN A 165 -10.96 -10.93 5.92
N SER A 166 -9.69 -10.57 6.17
CA SER A 166 -9.35 -9.17 6.42
C SER A 166 -9.57 -8.30 5.20
N LEU A 167 -9.25 -8.80 3.98
CA LEU A 167 -9.52 -8.05 2.77
C LEU A 167 -11.02 -7.78 2.61
N SER A 168 -11.90 -8.76 2.89
CA SER A 168 -13.36 -8.53 2.83
C SER A 168 -13.80 -7.40 3.77
N GLU A 169 -13.27 -7.35 5.01
CA GLU A 169 -13.56 -6.25 5.93
C GLU A 169 -12.97 -4.91 5.48
N ILE A 170 -11.75 -4.90 4.95
CA ILE A 170 -11.05 -3.70 4.46
C ILE A 170 -11.82 -3.07 3.31
N LEU A 171 -12.35 -3.87 2.38
CA LEU A 171 -13.14 -3.41 1.25
C LEU A 171 -14.42 -2.66 1.64
N GLU A 172 -14.96 -2.87 2.85
CA GLU A 172 -16.14 -2.16 3.34
C GLU A 172 -15.87 -0.66 3.60
N PHE A 173 -14.65 -0.28 3.97
CA PHE A 173 -14.36 1.08 4.42
C PHE A 173 -13.23 1.80 3.66
N VAL A 174 -12.42 1.11 2.88
CA VAL A 174 -11.34 1.72 2.08
C VAL A 174 -11.90 2.16 0.71
N ASP A 175 -11.52 3.36 0.29
CA ASP A 175 -11.92 3.97 -0.99
C ASP A 175 -10.85 3.76 -2.07
N ALA A 176 -9.55 3.81 -1.69
CA ALA A 176 -8.43 3.70 -2.61
C ALA A 176 -7.27 2.88 -2.05
N PHE A 177 -6.60 2.16 -2.94
CA PHE A 177 -5.44 1.34 -2.64
C PHE A 177 -4.24 1.75 -3.50
N ASN A 178 -3.07 1.81 -2.87
CA ASN A 178 -1.80 1.63 -3.58
C ASN A 178 -1.19 0.31 -3.08
N ILE A 179 -1.00 -0.64 -3.99
CA ILE A 179 -0.48 -1.97 -3.64
C ILE A 179 0.91 -2.15 -4.22
N ASP A 180 1.85 -2.53 -3.34
CA ASP A 180 3.20 -2.92 -3.73
C ASP A 180 3.21 -4.31 -4.38
N LEU A 181 3.18 -4.39 -5.71
CA LEU A 181 3.48 -5.61 -6.46
C LEU A 181 5.01 -5.67 -6.69
N LYS A 182 5.70 -6.34 -5.77
CA LYS A 182 7.16 -6.24 -5.65
C LYS A 182 7.93 -7.02 -6.72
N SER A 183 7.36 -8.07 -7.30
CA SER A 183 7.92 -8.89 -8.37
C SER A 183 6.86 -9.86 -8.90
N MET A 184 7.07 -10.41 -10.09
CA MET A 184 6.29 -11.55 -10.62
C MET A 184 6.98 -12.89 -10.34
N SER A 185 8.08 -12.90 -9.58
CA SER A 185 8.82 -14.10 -9.20
C SER A 185 8.40 -14.61 -7.82
N GLN A 186 7.88 -15.84 -7.78
CA GLN A 186 7.57 -16.52 -6.51
C GLN A 186 8.83 -16.74 -5.66
N ASN A 187 9.99 -16.94 -6.30
CA ASN A 187 11.27 -17.07 -5.61
C ASN A 187 11.69 -15.77 -4.92
N PHE A 188 11.49 -14.62 -5.60
CA PHE A 188 11.70 -13.29 -5.02
C PHE A 188 10.80 -13.11 -3.79
N TYR A 189 9.50 -13.37 -3.91
CA TYR A 189 8.57 -13.24 -2.78
C TYR A 189 8.97 -14.12 -1.60
N LYS A 190 9.34 -15.38 -1.83
CA LYS A 190 9.77 -16.29 -0.76
C LYS A 190 11.08 -15.86 -0.10
N LYS A 191 12.12 -15.55 -0.88
CA LYS A 191 13.47 -15.31 -0.36
C LYS A 191 13.69 -13.87 0.11
N ILE A 192 13.12 -12.89 -0.59
CA ILE A 192 13.36 -11.47 -0.34
C ILE A 192 12.28 -10.85 0.54
N CYS A 193 11.01 -11.27 0.37
CA CYS A 193 9.88 -10.70 1.10
C CYS A 193 9.36 -11.58 2.23
N GLY A 194 9.61 -12.90 2.20
CA GLY A 194 9.06 -13.86 3.15
C GLY A 194 7.54 -14.03 3.00
N ALA A 195 7.03 -14.04 1.75
CA ALA A 195 5.61 -14.06 1.43
C ALA A 195 5.31 -14.96 0.21
N ASP A 196 4.05 -15.05 -0.19
CA ASP A 196 3.56 -15.76 -1.36
C ASP A 196 2.98 -14.78 -2.38
N LEU A 197 3.53 -14.78 -3.61
CA LEU A 197 3.10 -13.94 -4.70
C LEU A 197 1.62 -14.15 -5.06
N ASN A 198 1.17 -15.41 -5.15
CA ASN A 198 -0.18 -15.71 -5.63
C ASN A 198 -1.26 -15.03 -4.78
N ILE A 199 -1.05 -14.93 -3.47
CA ILE A 199 -1.98 -14.26 -2.56
C ILE A 199 -2.07 -12.76 -2.88
N VAL A 200 -0.96 -12.12 -3.21
CA VAL A 200 -0.94 -10.70 -3.59
C VAL A 200 -1.67 -10.49 -4.92
N LEU A 201 -1.42 -11.37 -5.92
CA LEU A 201 -2.10 -11.32 -7.22
C LEU A 201 -3.62 -11.53 -7.09
N ASP A 202 -4.05 -12.51 -6.28
CA ASP A 202 -5.47 -12.75 -6.02
C ASP A 202 -6.13 -11.57 -5.30
N ASN A 203 -5.44 -10.97 -4.34
CA ASN A 203 -5.95 -9.81 -3.63
C ASN A 203 -6.05 -8.56 -4.53
N LEU A 204 -5.10 -8.35 -5.45
CA LEU A 204 -5.18 -7.29 -6.46
C LEU A 204 -6.45 -7.43 -7.32
N LYS A 205 -6.74 -8.66 -7.82
CA LYS A 205 -7.96 -8.93 -8.60
C LYS A 205 -9.21 -8.62 -7.78
N ARG A 206 -9.28 -9.07 -6.54
CA ARG A 206 -10.42 -8.82 -5.66
C ARG A 206 -10.64 -7.34 -5.34
N ILE A 207 -9.57 -6.56 -5.18
CA ILE A 207 -9.66 -5.10 -4.98
C ILE A 207 -10.24 -4.44 -6.23
N TYR A 208 -9.77 -4.84 -7.40
CA TYR A 208 -10.24 -4.32 -8.68
C TYR A 208 -11.71 -4.71 -8.95
N GLU A 209 -12.08 -5.97 -8.75
CA GLU A 209 -13.45 -6.47 -8.89
C GLU A 209 -14.44 -5.80 -7.91
N ALA A 210 -13.97 -5.32 -6.77
CA ALA A 210 -14.75 -4.56 -5.80
C ALA A 210 -14.94 -3.07 -6.18
N ASP A 211 -14.55 -2.67 -7.40
CA ASP A 211 -14.64 -1.29 -7.91
C ASP A 211 -13.97 -0.25 -6.99
N LYS A 212 -12.84 -0.63 -6.39
CA LYS A 212 -12.01 0.30 -5.59
C LYS A 212 -10.98 0.95 -6.48
N HIS A 213 -10.69 2.23 -6.19
CA HIS A 213 -9.57 2.86 -6.87
C HIS A 213 -8.27 2.11 -6.54
N LEU A 214 -7.52 1.72 -7.57
CA LEU A 214 -6.30 0.93 -7.44
C LEU A 214 -5.19 1.54 -8.26
N GLU A 215 -4.05 1.80 -7.61
CA GLU A 215 -2.77 2.08 -8.26
C GLU A 215 -1.73 1.07 -7.76
N ILE A 216 -0.76 0.74 -8.58
CA ILE A 216 0.24 -0.29 -8.27
C ILE A 216 1.62 0.34 -8.20
N THR A 217 2.40 -0.02 -7.18
CA THR A 217 3.81 0.37 -7.07
C THR A 217 4.71 -0.86 -7.22
N ASN A 218 5.74 -0.73 -8.04
CA ASN A 218 6.83 -1.68 -8.13
C ASN A 218 8.17 -0.98 -7.85
N LEU A 219 8.86 -1.39 -6.80
CA LEU A 219 10.22 -0.95 -6.50
C LEU A 219 11.19 -1.78 -7.32
N ILE A 220 11.86 -1.16 -8.29
CA ILE A 220 12.83 -1.84 -9.16
C ILE A 220 14.17 -1.96 -8.42
N ILE A 221 14.64 -3.17 -8.21
CA ILE A 221 15.88 -3.50 -7.51
C ILE A 221 16.83 -4.19 -8.50
N ASN A 222 18.01 -3.60 -8.69
CA ASN A 222 19.03 -4.16 -9.59
C ASN A 222 19.30 -5.63 -9.31
N ASP A 223 19.36 -6.45 -10.37
CA ASP A 223 19.67 -7.89 -10.36
C ASP A 223 18.64 -8.77 -9.64
N TYR A 224 17.52 -8.20 -9.18
CA TYR A 224 16.47 -8.95 -8.48
C TYR A 224 15.14 -9.03 -9.26
N ASN A 225 14.63 -7.89 -9.71
CA ASN A 225 13.32 -7.81 -10.39
C ASN A 225 13.31 -6.79 -11.55
N ASP A 226 14.48 -6.45 -12.09
CA ASP A 226 14.72 -5.40 -13.09
C ASP A 226 14.88 -5.90 -14.53
N SER A 227 14.70 -7.21 -14.77
CA SER A 227 14.82 -7.76 -16.14
C SER A 227 13.62 -7.38 -17.01
N ALA A 228 13.85 -7.22 -18.33
CA ALA A 228 12.79 -6.94 -19.29
C ALA A 228 11.66 -7.99 -19.25
N GLU A 229 12.00 -9.27 -19.02
CA GLU A 229 11.03 -10.34 -18.88
C GLU A 229 10.14 -10.16 -17.63
N GLU A 230 10.74 -9.79 -16.50
CA GLU A 230 10.04 -9.54 -15.24
C GLU A 230 9.06 -8.36 -15.37
N ILE A 231 9.52 -7.24 -15.94
CA ILE A 231 8.70 -6.05 -16.19
C ILE A 231 7.57 -6.35 -17.17
N THR A 232 7.86 -7.12 -18.24
CA THR A 232 6.82 -7.56 -19.19
C THR A 232 5.74 -8.40 -18.52
N LYS A 233 6.11 -9.36 -17.65
CA LYS A 233 5.16 -10.18 -16.90
C LYS A 233 4.28 -9.32 -16.00
N LEU A 234 4.88 -8.35 -15.29
CA LEU A 234 4.17 -7.43 -14.40
C LEU A 234 3.17 -6.57 -15.18
N ALA A 235 3.61 -5.92 -16.25
CA ALA A 235 2.76 -5.08 -17.09
C ALA A 235 1.59 -5.87 -17.70
N LYS A 236 1.86 -7.05 -18.28
CA LYS A 236 0.82 -7.94 -18.83
C LYS A 236 -0.16 -8.40 -17.77
N PHE A 237 0.31 -8.76 -16.56
CA PHE A 237 -0.61 -9.12 -15.48
C PHE A 237 -1.60 -7.98 -15.19
N ILE A 238 -1.14 -6.73 -15.14
CA ILE A 238 -2.01 -5.58 -14.89
C ILE A 238 -3.00 -5.41 -16.04
N VAL A 239 -2.52 -5.38 -17.29
CA VAL A 239 -3.39 -5.19 -18.47
C VAL A 239 -4.44 -6.28 -18.58
N ASP A 240 -4.05 -7.54 -18.41
CA ASP A 240 -4.92 -8.71 -18.66
C ASP A 240 -5.93 -8.95 -17.51
N ASN A 241 -5.61 -8.51 -16.28
CA ASN A 241 -6.44 -8.86 -15.11
C ASN A 241 -7.06 -7.66 -14.40
N LEU A 242 -6.49 -6.44 -14.56
CA LEU A 242 -6.91 -5.25 -13.82
C LEU A 242 -7.31 -4.09 -14.75
N GLY A 243 -6.90 -4.12 -16.03
CA GLY A 243 -7.20 -3.08 -17.02
C GLY A 243 -6.00 -2.18 -17.32
N CYS A 244 -5.97 -1.69 -18.57
CA CYS A 244 -4.88 -0.85 -19.08
C CYS A 244 -4.84 0.56 -18.44
N ASP A 245 -5.91 1.00 -17.82
CA ASP A 245 -6.08 2.31 -17.19
C ASP A 245 -5.69 2.33 -15.69
N VAL A 246 -5.27 1.18 -15.12
CA VAL A 246 -4.72 1.10 -13.76
C VAL A 246 -3.30 1.69 -13.74
N PRO A 247 -3.03 2.76 -12.97
CA PRO A 247 -1.72 3.38 -12.96
C PRO A 247 -0.65 2.48 -12.32
N LEU A 248 0.52 2.44 -12.98
CA LEU A 248 1.71 1.75 -12.49
C LEU A 248 2.79 2.76 -12.13
N HIS A 249 3.35 2.65 -10.93
CA HIS A 249 4.46 3.46 -10.44
C HIS A 249 5.70 2.59 -10.29
N PHE A 250 6.71 2.81 -11.14
CA PHE A 250 8.05 2.28 -10.92
C PHE A 250 8.80 3.21 -9.97
N SER A 251 9.33 2.66 -8.89
CA SER A 251 10.08 3.42 -7.91
C SER A 251 11.55 3.02 -7.93
N ARG A 252 12.43 4.02 -7.88
CA ARG A 252 13.87 3.82 -7.78
C ARG A 252 14.24 3.23 -6.42
N ALA A 253 14.95 2.09 -6.40
CA ALA A 253 15.48 1.53 -5.19
C ALA A 253 16.83 2.16 -4.82
N PHE A 254 17.05 2.25 -3.51
CA PHE A 254 18.31 2.62 -2.89
C PHE A 254 18.72 1.51 -1.92
N PRO A 255 20.03 1.41 -1.56
CA PRO A 255 20.48 0.43 -0.58
C PRO A 255 19.87 0.71 0.79
N TYR A 256 19.16 -0.30 1.34
CA TYR A 256 18.53 -0.22 2.65
C TYR A 256 18.52 -1.57 3.36
N TYR A 257 18.56 -1.52 4.69
CA TYR A 257 18.40 -2.64 5.62
C TYR A 257 19.41 -3.76 5.32
N LYS A 258 18.95 -4.93 4.86
CA LYS A 258 19.79 -6.10 4.56
C LYS A 258 20.23 -6.19 3.10
N LEU A 259 19.71 -5.34 2.24
CA LEU A 259 20.21 -5.09 0.87
C LEU A 259 20.87 -3.71 0.84
N ASN A 260 21.93 -3.54 1.63
CA ASN A 260 22.70 -2.31 1.75
C ASN A 260 23.96 -2.29 0.88
N ASP A 261 24.25 -3.37 0.20
CA ASP A 261 25.40 -3.58 -0.71
C ASP A 261 25.05 -3.45 -2.19
N ILE A 262 23.75 -3.21 -2.52
CA ILE A 262 23.31 -2.98 -3.90
C ILE A 262 23.54 -1.52 -4.31
N ALA A 263 23.79 -1.30 -5.61
CA ALA A 263 23.76 0.05 -6.18
C ALA A 263 22.30 0.56 -6.30
N PRO A 264 22.06 1.88 -6.19
CA PRO A 264 20.77 2.45 -6.55
C PRO A 264 20.39 2.07 -7.99
N THR A 265 19.10 1.84 -8.24
CA THR A 265 18.62 1.54 -9.60
C THR A 265 19.01 2.66 -10.56
N SER A 266 19.59 2.32 -11.71
CA SER A 266 19.95 3.32 -12.70
C SER A 266 18.72 3.96 -13.34
N GLU A 267 18.86 5.18 -13.80
CA GLU A 267 17.78 5.91 -14.47
C GLU A 267 17.37 5.22 -15.77
N ASP A 268 18.35 4.74 -16.55
CA ASP A 268 18.10 4.03 -17.80
C ASP A 268 17.20 2.81 -17.60
N LYS A 269 17.41 2.03 -16.52
CA LYS A 269 16.56 0.89 -16.19
C LYS A 269 15.12 1.29 -15.86
N LEU A 270 14.92 2.43 -15.20
CA LEU A 270 13.59 2.96 -14.91
C LEU A 270 12.86 3.40 -16.18
N PHE A 271 13.57 4.09 -17.08
CA PHE A 271 13.01 4.51 -18.37
C PHE A 271 12.74 3.31 -19.29
N GLU A 272 13.63 2.32 -19.32
CA GLU A 272 13.42 1.06 -20.03
C GLU A 272 12.17 0.33 -19.51
N ALA A 273 12.01 0.21 -18.17
CA ALA A 273 10.84 -0.41 -17.56
C ALA A 273 9.55 0.33 -17.93
N LYS A 274 9.56 1.67 -17.89
CA LYS A 274 8.42 2.50 -18.33
C LYS A 274 8.09 2.24 -19.80
N LYS A 275 9.09 2.18 -20.69
CA LYS A 275 8.90 1.89 -22.11
C LYS A 275 8.26 0.51 -22.32
N ILE A 276 8.81 -0.55 -21.70
CA ILE A 276 8.25 -1.91 -21.77
C ILE A 276 6.80 -1.95 -21.29
N ALA A 277 6.49 -1.30 -20.17
CA ALA A 277 5.14 -1.29 -19.63
C ALA A 277 4.13 -0.59 -20.57
N ASN A 278 4.52 0.53 -21.19
CA ASN A 278 3.70 1.21 -22.19
C ASN A 278 3.52 0.34 -23.45
N GLU A 279 4.56 -0.35 -23.93
CA GLU A 279 4.49 -1.27 -25.08
C GLU A 279 3.58 -2.48 -24.79
N CYS A 280 3.45 -2.88 -23.52
CA CYS A 280 2.47 -3.89 -23.10
C CYS A 280 1.02 -3.37 -23.06
N GLY A 281 0.79 -2.06 -23.25
CA GLY A 281 -0.54 -1.46 -23.33
C GLY A 281 -1.01 -0.69 -22.09
N LEU A 282 -0.15 -0.47 -21.09
CA LEU A 282 -0.52 0.38 -19.94
C LEU A 282 -0.61 1.85 -20.38
N GLU A 283 -1.75 2.49 -20.04
CA GLU A 283 -2.04 3.89 -20.37
C GLU A 283 -1.26 4.88 -19.48
N HIS A 284 -0.97 4.51 -18.23
CA HIS A 284 -0.40 5.41 -17.22
C HIS A 284 0.74 4.73 -16.45
N VAL A 285 1.98 5.11 -16.78
CA VAL A 285 3.19 4.61 -16.14
C VAL A 285 4.05 5.76 -15.65
N TYR A 286 4.31 5.79 -14.34
CA TYR A 286 5.06 6.84 -13.66
C TYR A 286 6.38 6.32 -13.10
N ILE A 287 7.36 7.21 -12.93
CA ILE A 287 8.63 6.92 -12.26
C ILE A 287 8.69 7.76 -10.99
N GLY A 288 8.93 7.11 -9.86
CA GLY A 288 9.11 7.72 -8.54
C GLY A 288 10.55 7.67 -8.05
N ASN A 289 10.88 8.54 -7.09
CA ASN A 289 12.22 8.71 -6.54
C ASN A 289 13.28 9.14 -7.58
N LEU A 290 12.84 9.80 -8.63
CA LEU A 290 13.65 10.39 -9.69
C LEU A 290 13.00 11.71 -10.14
N GLU A 291 13.82 12.73 -10.42
CA GLU A 291 13.34 13.97 -11.01
C GLU A 291 13.10 13.76 -12.50
N CYS A 292 11.86 13.62 -12.89
CA CYS A 292 11.45 13.43 -14.28
C CYS A 292 10.01 13.89 -14.48
N ASP A 293 9.51 13.85 -15.72
CA ASP A 293 8.11 14.18 -16.01
C ASP A 293 7.16 13.15 -15.38
N THR A 294 6.31 13.64 -14.48
CA THR A 294 5.26 12.88 -13.79
C THR A 294 3.85 13.42 -14.09
N ASN A 295 3.71 14.26 -15.12
CA ASN A 295 2.40 14.75 -15.57
C ASN A 295 1.51 13.59 -15.99
N THR A 296 0.20 13.80 -15.90
CA THR A 296 -0.78 12.86 -16.46
C THR A 296 -1.29 13.40 -17.77
N TYR A 297 -1.15 12.61 -18.82
CA TYR A 297 -1.61 12.92 -20.17
C TYR A 297 -2.79 12.03 -20.55
N CYS A 298 -3.65 12.56 -21.43
CA CYS A 298 -4.70 11.75 -22.04
C CYS A 298 -4.07 10.66 -22.93
N PRO A 299 -4.37 9.37 -22.70
CA PRO A 299 -3.74 8.30 -23.48
C PRO A 299 -4.14 8.27 -24.95
N ASN A 300 -5.21 8.97 -25.31
CA ASN A 300 -5.72 9.01 -26.70
C ASN A 300 -5.18 10.21 -27.51
N CYS A 301 -5.03 11.39 -26.91
CA CYS A 301 -4.67 12.60 -27.66
C CYS A 301 -3.48 13.39 -27.10
N GLY A 302 -2.87 12.93 -26.00
CA GLY A 302 -1.72 13.58 -25.40
C GLY A 302 -2.01 14.88 -24.62
N GLU A 303 -3.29 15.29 -24.50
CA GLU A 303 -3.67 16.48 -23.73
C GLU A 303 -3.22 16.36 -22.28
N THR A 304 -2.63 17.43 -21.71
CA THR A 304 -2.21 17.43 -20.31
C THR A 304 -3.43 17.54 -19.39
N LEU A 305 -3.65 16.56 -18.56
CA LEU A 305 -4.78 16.46 -17.62
C LEU A 305 -4.40 16.96 -16.23
N LEU A 306 -3.25 16.53 -15.74
CA LEU A 306 -2.68 16.91 -14.45
C LEU A 306 -1.22 17.30 -14.66
N LYS A 307 -0.85 18.50 -14.23
CA LYS A 307 0.52 18.98 -14.28
C LYS A 307 1.15 18.90 -12.91
N ARG A 308 2.31 18.24 -12.81
CA ARG A 308 3.02 18.03 -11.54
C ARG A 308 4.37 18.72 -11.51
N ASN A 309 4.68 19.26 -10.35
CA ASN A 309 6.01 19.71 -9.99
C ASN A 309 6.32 19.11 -8.61
N SER A 310 7.16 18.08 -8.60
CA SER A 310 7.38 17.23 -7.40
C SER A 310 6.05 16.68 -6.88
N TYR A 311 5.66 17.02 -5.67
CA TYR A 311 4.39 16.59 -5.05
C TYR A 311 3.26 17.61 -5.14
N SER A 312 3.47 18.72 -5.84
CA SER A 312 2.40 19.70 -6.14
C SER A 312 1.72 19.34 -7.44
N THR A 313 0.39 19.31 -7.46
CA THR A 313 -0.40 19.00 -8.64
C THR A 313 -1.37 20.10 -8.98
N GLU A 314 -1.29 20.59 -10.20
CA GLU A 314 -2.29 21.45 -10.81
C GLU A 314 -3.27 20.61 -11.63
N VAL A 315 -4.55 20.69 -11.31
CA VAL A 315 -5.61 19.93 -11.98
C VAL A 315 -6.16 20.76 -13.13
N LEU A 316 -5.78 20.41 -14.36
CA LEU A 316 -6.21 21.11 -15.58
C LEU A 316 -7.55 20.59 -16.10
N ASN A 317 -7.86 19.32 -15.86
CA ASN A 317 -9.13 18.69 -16.22
C ASN A 317 -9.75 18.01 -14.99
N LYS A 318 -10.89 18.52 -14.53
CA LYS A 318 -11.66 17.94 -13.41
C LYS A 318 -12.79 17.00 -13.86
N ASN A 319 -12.89 16.73 -15.16
CA ASN A 319 -13.94 15.90 -15.71
C ASN A 319 -13.49 14.43 -15.78
N LYS A 320 -14.44 13.52 -15.69
CA LYS A 320 -14.19 12.07 -15.94
C LYS A 320 -13.95 11.72 -17.41
N LYS A 321 -13.83 12.74 -18.28
CA LYS A 321 -13.53 12.63 -19.71
C LYS A 321 -12.53 13.68 -20.12
N CYS A 322 -11.66 13.36 -21.04
CA CYS A 322 -10.77 14.32 -21.68
C CYS A 322 -11.61 15.38 -22.42
N MET A 323 -11.36 16.64 -22.16
CA MET A 323 -12.11 17.75 -22.78
C MET A 323 -11.79 17.89 -24.27
N ASN A 324 -10.62 17.44 -24.71
CA ASN A 324 -10.20 17.53 -26.10
C ASN A 324 -10.78 16.41 -26.98
N CYS A 325 -10.72 15.13 -26.51
CA CYS A 325 -11.10 13.99 -27.35
C CYS A 325 -12.22 13.10 -26.79
N GLY A 326 -12.75 13.40 -25.60
CA GLY A 326 -13.85 12.65 -24.98
C GLY A 326 -13.48 11.28 -24.35
N LYS A 327 -12.19 10.86 -24.40
CA LYS A 327 -11.73 9.61 -23.76
C LYS A 327 -12.12 9.62 -22.29
N LYS A 328 -12.78 8.54 -21.82
CA LYS A 328 -13.06 8.31 -20.40
C LYS A 328 -11.75 8.19 -19.61
N LEU A 329 -11.67 8.80 -18.47
CA LEU A 329 -10.47 8.86 -17.63
C LEU A 329 -10.74 8.17 -16.29
N ASN A 330 -9.78 7.38 -15.83
CA ASN A 330 -9.79 6.76 -14.51
C ASN A 330 -9.12 7.70 -13.48
N ILE A 331 -9.71 8.90 -13.30
CA ILE A 331 -9.25 9.88 -12.31
C ILE A 331 -10.44 10.21 -11.41
N MET A 332 -10.22 10.19 -10.10
CA MET A 332 -11.21 10.49 -9.07
C MET A 332 -10.86 11.82 -8.38
N PHE A 333 -11.81 12.78 -8.39
CA PHE A 333 -11.67 14.11 -7.81
C PHE A 333 -12.50 14.27 -6.54
#